data_dfeb3d961f7fa573aac7625629041d22
#
_entry.id   dfeb3d961f7fa573aac7625629041d22
#
_cell.length_a   1.000
_cell.length_b   1.000
_cell.length_c   1.000
_cell.angle_alpha   90.00
_cell.angle_beta   90.00
_cell.angle_gamma   90.00
#
_symmetry.space_group_name_H-M   'P 1'
#
loop_
_entity.id
_entity.type
_entity.pdbx_description
1 polymer ?
#
loop_
_entity_poly.entity_id
_entity_poly.type
_entity_poly.pdbx_seq_one_letter_code
_entity_poly.pdbx_strand_id
1 'polypeptide(L)'
;MIVNDLLEKENMSRYRLSKESGVAMTTITDICSGKANLDKCAAGTLYRIAKVLGVTVDSMLENNSEDKVDYRCSFETFKSNTCHHLKDIGDIDFIIETLEADEIRKLYERSWYREALYLLAMVDYLSRINDLPLCTNYNDIRAQKLERPCFPAGVIVSYAATGDERIK
;
A
#
# COMPACT_ATOMS: atom_id res chain seq x y z
N MET A 1 6.41 -8.19 -17.22
CA MET A 1 6.66 -9.20 -16.15
C MET A 1 8.08 -9.05 -15.68
N ILE A 2 8.28 -8.74 -14.41
CA ILE A 2 9.57 -8.27 -13.87
C ILE A 2 10.80 -9.07 -14.24
N VAL A 3 10.73 -10.42 -14.25
CA VAL A 3 11.90 -11.25 -14.57
C VAL A 3 12.34 -11.06 -16.03
N ASN A 4 11.41 -10.87 -16.97
CA ASN A 4 11.75 -10.58 -18.36
C ASN A 4 12.42 -9.21 -18.49
N ASP A 5 11.89 -8.20 -17.79
CA ASP A 5 12.40 -6.82 -17.82
C ASP A 5 13.83 -6.77 -17.23
N LEU A 6 14.07 -7.54 -16.16
CA LEU A 6 15.41 -7.68 -15.57
C LEU A 6 16.38 -8.43 -16.49
N LEU A 7 15.91 -9.48 -17.18
CA LEU A 7 16.72 -10.19 -18.16
C LEU A 7 17.13 -9.28 -19.34
N GLU A 8 16.21 -8.44 -19.82
CA GLU A 8 16.50 -7.45 -20.87
C GLU A 8 17.49 -6.39 -20.38
N LYS A 9 17.28 -5.86 -19.18
CA LYS A 9 18.19 -4.88 -18.57
C LYS A 9 19.61 -5.41 -18.41
N GLU A 10 19.75 -6.64 -17.95
CA GLU A 10 21.05 -7.30 -17.75
C GLU A 10 21.61 -7.97 -19.04
N ASN A 11 20.91 -7.82 -20.17
CA ASN A 11 21.24 -8.48 -21.43
C ASN A 11 21.51 -9.98 -21.26
N MET A 12 20.68 -10.64 -20.44
CA MET A 12 20.82 -12.03 -20.03
C MET A 12 19.73 -12.91 -20.64
N SER A 13 20.12 -14.06 -21.18
CA SER A 13 19.14 -15.05 -21.67
C SER A 13 18.58 -15.92 -20.54
N ARG A 14 17.36 -16.44 -20.73
CA ARG A 14 16.73 -17.41 -19.81
C ARG A 14 17.62 -18.63 -19.57
N TYR A 15 18.33 -19.09 -20.59
CA TYR A 15 19.27 -20.20 -20.48
C TYR A 15 20.43 -19.85 -19.55
N ARG A 16 21.00 -18.67 -19.70
CA ARG A 16 22.09 -18.19 -18.85
C ARG A 16 21.64 -18.06 -17.41
N LEU A 17 20.45 -17.49 -17.18
CA LEU A 17 19.84 -17.40 -15.85
C LEU A 17 19.67 -18.78 -15.21
N SER A 18 19.15 -19.76 -15.96
CA SER A 18 19.00 -21.15 -15.48
C SER A 18 20.33 -21.75 -15.08
N LYS A 19 21.37 -21.58 -15.89
CA LYS A 19 22.70 -22.12 -15.65
C LYS A 19 23.38 -21.48 -14.44
N GLU A 20 23.33 -20.16 -14.30
CA GLU A 20 23.97 -19.42 -13.22
C GLU A 20 23.24 -19.53 -11.88
N SER A 21 21.90 -19.56 -11.90
CA SER A 21 21.07 -19.72 -10.69
C SER A 21 20.95 -21.17 -10.22
N GLY A 22 21.24 -22.15 -11.09
CA GLY A 22 20.99 -23.56 -10.80
C GLY A 22 19.51 -23.93 -10.70
N VAL A 23 18.62 -23.07 -11.22
CA VAL A 23 17.18 -23.30 -11.28
C VAL A 23 16.84 -23.96 -12.62
N ALA A 24 15.98 -24.99 -12.60
CA ALA A 24 15.60 -25.72 -13.81
C ALA A 24 15.05 -24.76 -14.89
N MET A 25 15.45 -25.01 -16.14
CA MET A 25 15.02 -24.18 -17.29
C MET A 25 13.51 -24.14 -17.46
N THR A 26 12.81 -25.22 -17.15
CA THR A 26 11.34 -25.29 -17.15
C THR A 26 10.75 -24.28 -16.16
N THR A 27 11.29 -24.24 -14.94
CA THR A 27 10.86 -23.28 -13.90
C THR A 27 11.10 -21.83 -14.34
N ILE A 28 12.27 -21.52 -14.89
CA ILE A 28 12.55 -20.17 -15.44
C ILE A 28 11.57 -19.83 -16.56
N THR A 29 11.30 -20.77 -17.47
CA THR A 29 10.36 -20.56 -18.57
C THR A 29 8.93 -20.34 -18.07
N ASP A 30 8.50 -21.12 -17.08
CA ASP A 30 7.15 -20.97 -16.48
C ASP A 30 6.99 -19.63 -15.75
N ILE A 31 8.02 -19.19 -15.04
CA ILE A 31 8.07 -17.85 -14.42
C ILE A 31 8.01 -16.77 -15.49
N CYS A 32 8.85 -16.83 -16.51
CA CYS A 32 8.92 -15.83 -17.58
C CYS A 32 7.67 -15.78 -18.47
N SER A 33 6.91 -16.87 -18.56
CA SER A 33 5.67 -16.97 -19.33
C SER A 33 4.41 -16.65 -18.50
N GLY A 34 4.54 -16.46 -17.19
CA GLY A 34 3.41 -16.23 -16.29
C GLY A 34 2.63 -17.46 -15.87
N LYS A 35 3.09 -18.65 -16.26
CA LYS A 35 2.48 -19.91 -15.79
C LYS A 35 2.76 -20.18 -14.31
N ALA A 36 3.94 -19.81 -13.83
CA ALA A 36 4.29 -19.87 -12.42
C ALA A 36 4.27 -18.48 -11.82
N ASN A 37 3.49 -18.32 -10.74
CA ASN A 37 3.47 -17.09 -9.96
C ASN A 37 4.70 -17.08 -9.03
N LEU A 38 5.44 -15.96 -9.01
CA LEU A 38 6.60 -15.78 -8.14
C LEU A 38 6.26 -15.96 -6.67
N ASP A 39 5.11 -15.47 -6.21
CA ASP A 39 4.65 -15.56 -4.81
C ASP A 39 4.46 -17.01 -4.34
N LYS A 40 4.26 -17.95 -5.29
CA LYS A 40 4.09 -19.39 -5.00
C LYS A 40 5.37 -20.18 -5.22
N CYS A 41 6.45 -19.54 -5.61
CA CYS A 41 7.74 -20.19 -5.78
C CYS A 41 8.42 -20.44 -4.43
N ALA A 42 9.18 -21.51 -4.33
CA ALA A 42 9.99 -21.78 -3.15
C ALA A 42 10.98 -20.62 -2.91
N ALA A 43 11.11 -20.15 -1.68
CA ALA A 43 11.98 -19.04 -1.31
C ALA A 43 13.43 -19.23 -1.76
N GLY A 44 13.95 -20.46 -1.70
CA GLY A 44 15.28 -20.79 -2.20
C GLY A 44 15.42 -20.63 -3.72
N THR A 45 14.35 -20.80 -4.50
CA THR A 45 14.34 -20.56 -5.95
C THR A 45 14.39 -19.05 -6.23
N LEU A 46 13.55 -18.28 -5.54
CA LEU A 46 13.53 -16.81 -5.66
C LEU A 46 14.87 -16.19 -5.27
N TYR A 47 15.45 -16.63 -4.16
CA TYR A 47 16.76 -16.16 -3.70
C TYR A 47 17.87 -16.38 -4.75
N ARG A 48 17.91 -17.56 -5.37
CA ARG A 48 18.91 -17.88 -6.40
C ARG A 48 18.74 -17.04 -7.65
N ILE A 49 17.51 -16.83 -8.10
CA ILE A 49 17.19 -15.96 -9.25
C ILE A 49 17.56 -14.51 -8.94
N ALA A 50 17.12 -13.98 -7.79
CA ALA A 50 17.40 -12.62 -7.35
C ALA A 50 18.91 -12.34 -7.27
N LYS A 51 19.66 -13.28 -6.69
CA LYS A 51 21.12 -13.18 -6.58
C LYS A 51 21.82 -13.06 -7.94
N VAL A 52 21.39 -13.81 -8.95
CA VAL A 52 21.97 -13.75 -10.30
C VAL A 52 21.59 -12.47 -11.03
N LEU A 53 20.36 -11.99 -10.81
CA LEU A 53 19.86 -10.73 -11.40
C LEU A 53 20.29 -9.48 -10.64
N GLY A 54 21.05 -9.61 -9.53
CA GLY A 54 21.55 -8.48 -8.76
C GLY A 54 20.48 -7.66 -8.05
N VAL A 55 19.31 -8.26 -7.74
CA VAL A 55 18.18 -7.62 -7.07
C VAL A 55 17.85 -8.32 -5.76
N THR A 56 17.04 -7.70 -4.91
CA THR A 56 16.51 -8.35 -3.70
C THR A 56 15.26 -9.16 -4.02
N VAL A 57 14.97 -10.20 -3.23
CA VAL A 57 13.74 -10.98 -3.37
C VAL A 57 12.51 -10.09 -3.19
N ASP A 58 12.57 -9.16 -2.22
CA ASP A 58 11.49 -8.21 -1.95
C ASP A 58 11.19 -7.36 -3.19
N SER A 59 12.23 -6.79 -3.82
CA SER A 59 12.08 -6.01 -5.06
C SER A 59 11.50 -6.83 -6.21
N MET A 60 11.80 -8.13 -6.30
CA MET A 60 11.22 -9.02 -7.30
C MET A 60 9.73 -9.28 -7.05
N LEU A 61 9.32 -9.42 -5.79
CA LEU A 61 7.94 -9.68 -5.41
C LEU A 61 7.09 -8.42 -5.51
N GLU A 62 7.58 -7.29 -5.02
CA GLU A 62 6.88 -5.99 -5.09
C GLU A 62 6.56 -5.56 -6.52
N ASN A 63 7.51 -5.74 -7.44
CA ASN A 63 7.32 -5.35 -8.83
C ASN A 63 6.63 -6.42 -9.70
N ASN A 64 6.39 -7.62 -9.19
CA ASN A 64 5.65 -8.67 -9.91
C ASN A 64 4.13 -8.57 -9.69
N SER A 65 3.71 -7.84 -8.70
CA SER A 65 2.30 -7.60 -8.41
C SER A 65 1.72 -6.56 -9.37
N GLU A 66 1.29 -7.00 -10.57
CA GLU A 66 0.28 -6.28 -11.36
C GLU A 66 -1.04 -6.17 -10.59
N ASP A 67 -1.27 -7.08 -9.65
CA ASP A 67 -2.16 -6.94 -8.52
C ASP A 67 -1.29 -6.80 -7.27
N LYS A 68 -1.03 -5.58 -6.81
CA LYS A 68 -0.81 -5.39 -5.37
C LYS A 68 -2.06 -5.95 -4.71
N VAL A 69 -2.00 -7.21 -4.27
CA VAL A 69 -2.93 -7.69 -3.26
C VAL A 69 -2.63 -6.82 -2.06
N ASP A 70 -3.35 -5.72 -1.98
CA ASP A 70 -3.32 -4.83 -0.85
C ASP A 70 -3.80 -5.63 0.35
N TYR A 71 -2.84 -6.22 1.06
CA TYR A 71 -3.11 -6.86 2.33
C TYR A 71 -3.58 -5.78 3.28
N ARG A 72 -4.91 -5.64 3.37
CA ARG A 72 -5.51 -4.78 4.37
C ARG A 72 -5.08 -5.26 5.74
N CYS A 73 -4.17 -4.55 6.37
CA CYS A 73 -3.80 -4.81 7.75
C CYS A 73 -4.97 -4.48 8.69
N SER A 74 -4.87 -4.88 9.96
CA SER A 74 -5.88 -4.47 10.93
C SER A 74 -5.91 -2.94 11.04
N PHE A 75 -7.09 -2.38 11.35
CA PHE A 75 -7.21 -0.92 11.52
C PHE A 75 -6.28 -0.40 12.64
N GLU A 76 -6.04 -1.17 13.69
CA GLU A 76 -5.11 -0.81 14.77
C GLU A 76 -3.66 -0.76 14.25
N THR A 77 -3.27 -1.71 13.42
CA THR A 77 -1.94 -1.71 12.76
C THR A 77 -1.80 -0.51 11.83
N PHE A 78 -2.84 -0.21 11.04
CA PHE A 78 -2.86 0.96 10.16
C PHE A 78 -2.66 2.26 10.94
N LYS A 79 -3.44 2.47 12.01
CA LYS A 79 -3.28 3.65 12.88
C LYS A 79 -1.87 3.76 13.46
N SER A 80 -1.34 2.64 13.97
CA SER A 80 0.00 2.62 14.55
C SER A 80 1.06 3.02 13.52
N ASN A 81 1.02 2.43 12.33
CA ASN A 81 1.95 2.74 11.25
C ASN A 81 1.85 4.21 10.81
N THR A 82 0.63 4.71 10.64
CA THR A 82 0.38 6.12 10.30
C THR A 82 0.96 7.08 11.35
N CYS A 83 0.75 6.78 12.65
CA CYS A 83 1.29 7.61 13.73
C CYS A 83 2.82 7.54 13.82
N HIS A 84 3.44 6.38 13.54
CA HIS A 84 4.89 6.27 13.50
C HIS A 84 5.45 7.05 12.31
N HIS A 85 4.88 6.88 11.13
CA HIS A 85 5.29 7.61 9.94
C HIS A 85 5.20 9.14 10.13
N LEU A 86 4.08 9.63 10.69
CA LEU A 86 3.93 11.04 11.05
C LEU A 86 5.06 11.53 11.99
N LYS A 87 5.42 10.74 13.00
CA LYS A 87 6.49 11.10 13.93
C LYS A 87 7.87 11.14 13.26
N ASP A 88 8.08 10.25 12.29
CA ASP A 88 9.37 10.11 11.63
C ASP A 88 9.64 11.27 10.66
N ILE A 89 8.61 11.73 9.93
CA ILE A 89 8.77 12.75 8.88
C ILE A 89 8.27 14.14 9.27
N GLY A 90 7.41 14.24 10.27
CA GLY A 90 6.81 15.50 10.72
C GLY A 90 5.53 15.89 9.98
N ASP A 91 4.81 16.88 10.51
CA ASP A 91 3.45 17.23 10.11
C ASP A 91 3.34 17.63 8.63
N ILE A 92 4.23 18.51 8.18
CA ILE A 92 4.16 19.09 6.83
C ILE A 92 4.48 18.05 5.77
N ASP A 93 5.56 17.31 5.95
CA ASP A 93 5.98 16.28 5.00
C ASP A 93 4.95 15.15 4.94
N PHE A 94 4.34 14.79 6.07
CA PHE A 94 3.24 13.82 6.11
C PHE A 94 2.02 14.29 5.30
N ILE A 95 1.62 15.56 5.41
CA ILE A 95 0.54 16.13 4.62
C ILE A 95 0.88 16.04 3.13
N ILE A 96 2.08 16.50 2.75
CA ILE A 96 2.53 16.52 1.36
C ILE A 96 2.53 15.11 0.77
N GLU A 97 3.20 14.17 1.41
CA GLU A 97 3.27 12.78 0.91
C GLU A 97 1.89 12.13 0.77
N THR A 98 1.01 12.32 1.77
CA THR A 98 -0.34 11.76 1.74
C THR A 98 -1.17 12.33 0.58
N LEU A 99 -1.05 13.65 0.33
CA LEU A 99 -1.79 14.32 -0.74
C LEU A 99 -1.22 14.01 -2.13
N GLU A 100 0.10 13.98 -2.29
CA GLU A 100 0.76 13.63 -3.55
C GLU A 100 0.50 12.17 -3.96
N ALA A 101 0.51 11.27 -2.99
CA ALA A 101 0.18 9.86 -3.22
C ALA A 101 -1.31 9.61 -3.49
N ASP A 102 -2.19 10.59 -3.24
CA ASP A 102 -3.66 10.45 -3.27
C ASP A 102 -4.17 9.23 -2.47
N GLU A 103 -3.51 8.95 -1.34
CA GLU A 103 -3.74 7.75 -0.55
C GLU A 103 -5.17 7.69 0.00
N ILE A 104 -5.72 8.83 0.40
CA ILE A 104 -7.09 8.94 0.95
C ILE A 104 -8.12 8.45 -0.09
N ARG A 105 -8.02 8.90 -1.33
CA ARG A 105 -8.94 8.49 -2.41
C ARG A 105 -8.78 7.02 -2.76
N LYS A 106 -7.54 6.56 -2.88
CA LYS A 106 -7.24 5.14 -3.14
C LYS A 106 -7.85 4.20 -2.10
N LEU A 107 -7.74 4.55 -0.82
CA LEU A 107 -8.36 3.79 0.27
C LEU A 107 -9.88 3.85 0.19
N TYR A 108 -10.45 5.02 -0.13
CA TYR A 108 -11.89 5.21 -0.24
C TYR A 108 -12.50 4.40 -1.39
N GLU A 109 -11.90 4.41 -2.57
CA GLU A 109 -12.33 3.66 -3.75
C GLU A 109 -12.29 2.13 -3.52
N ARG A 110 -11.37 1.66 -2.67
CA ARG A 110 -11.31 0.25 -2.22
C ARG A 110 -12.36 -0.09 -1.14
N SER A 111 -13.21 0.84 -0.78
CA SER A 111 -14.18 0.70 0.32
C SER A 111 -13.53 0.47 1.69
N TRP A 112 -12.27 0.90 1.86
CA TRP A 112 -11.57 0.90 3.15
C TRP A 112 -11.87 2.20 3.89
N TYR A 113 -13.16 2.40 4.17
CA TYR A 113 -13.67 3.68 4.68
C TYR A 113 -13.08 4.09 6.03
N ARG A 114 -12.78 3.13 6.92
CA ARG A 114 -12.21 3.45 8.23
C ARG A 114 -10.83 4.08 8.08
N GLU A 115 -10.00 3.49 7.24
CA GLU A 115 -8.64 3.92 6.95
C GLU A 115 -8.65 5.25 6.21
N ALA A 116 -9.47 5.37 5.17
CA ALA A 116 -9.61 6.60 4.38
C ALA A 116 -10.07 7.79 5.24
N LEU A 117 -11.12 7.61 6.03
CA LEU A 117 -11.66 8.68 6.88
C LEU A 117 -10.73 9.02 8.03
N TYR A 118 -10.01 8.05 8.60
CA TYR A 118 -8.99 8.30 9.60
C TYR A 118 -7.85 9.15 9.04
N LEU A 119 -7.33 8.79 7.86
CA LEU A 119 -6.25 9.52 7.21
C LEU A 119 -6.68 10.94 6.81
N LEU A 120 -7.91 11.10 6.27
CA LEU A 120 -8.48 12.40 5.96
C LEU A 120 -8.60 13.27 7.21
N ALA A 121 -9.12 12.72 8.30
CA ALA A 121 -9.25 13.46 9.57
C ALA A 121 -7.87 13.85 10.13
N MET A 122 -6.86 13.01 10.00
CA MET A 122 -5.48 13.31 10.40
C MET A 122 -4.92 14.47 9.58
N VAL A 123 -5.01 14.41 8.25
CA VAL A 123 -4.55 15.50 7.37
C VAL A 123 -5.28 16.79 7.65
N ASP A 124 -6.60 16.75 7.85
CA ASP A 124 -7.41 17.94 8.18
C ASP A 124 -7.00 18.54 9.54
N TYR A 125 -6.74 17.69 10.54
CA TYR A 125 -6.27 18.13 11.85
C TYR A 125 -4.90 18.79 11.76
N LEU A 126 -3.94 18.12 11.13
CA LEU A 126 -2.58 18.63 10.94
C LEU A 126 -2.56 19.94 10.15
N SER A 127 -3.40 20.04 9.10
CA SER A 127 -3.53 21.29 8.34
C SER A 127 -4.00 22.45 9.25
N ARG A 128 -5.00 22.22 10.11
CA ARG A 128 -5.52 23.27 11.02
C ARG A 128 -4.48 23.71 12.05
N ILE A 129 -3.75 22.80 12.68
CA ILE A 129 -2.77 23.16 13.70
C ILE A 129 -1.52 23.85 13.12
N ASN A 130 -1.27 23.68 11.83
CA ASN A 130 -0.17 24.32 11.10
C ASN A 130 -0.63 25.54 10.27
N ASP A 131 -1.84 26.05 10.49
CA ASP A 131 -2.41 27.18 9.77
C ASP A 131 -2.45 27.01 8.23
N LEU A 132 -2.59 25.77 7.76
CA LEU A 132 -2.69 25.45 6.34
C LEU A 132 -4.17 25.33 5.90
N PRO A 133 -4.50 25.70 4.65
CA PRO A 133 -5.82 25.48 4.10
C PRO A 133 -6.13 23.98 3.95
N LEU A 134 -7.38 23.61 4.20
CA LEU A 134 -7.82 22.24 3.95
C LEU A 134 -7.78 21.92 2.46
N CYS A 135 -7.30 20.73 2.12
CA CYS A 135 -7.32 20.23 0.74
C CYS A 135 -8.76 20.05 0.25
N THR A 136 -9.15 20.78 -0.78
CA THR A 136 -10.52 20.77 -1.32
C THR A 136 -10.83 19.54 -2.17
N ASN A 137 -9.82 18.80 -2.63
CA ASN A 137 -9.98 17.62 -3.48
C ASN A 137 -10.79 16.49 -2.83
N TYR A 138 -10.94 16.51 -1.49
CA TYR A 138 -11.69 15.49 -0.72
C TYR A 138 -13.00 16.02 -0.16
N ASN A 139 -13.53 17.15 -0.66
CA ASN A 139 -14.82 17.69 -0.19
C ASN A 139 -16.00 16.76 -0.51
N ASP A 140 -15.91 16.01 -1.61
CA ASP A 140 -16.86 14.97 -1.96
C ASP A 140 -16.90 13.85 -0.90
N ILE A 141 -15.73 13.38 -0.45
CA ILE A 141 -15.60 12.35 0.59
C ILE A 141 -16.12 12.88 1.94
N ARG A 142 -15.82 14.14 2.29
CA ARG A 142 -16.32 14.77 3.54
C ARG A 142 -17.84 14.92 3.55
N ALA A 143 -18.45 15.16 2.40
CA ALA A 143 -19.89 15.38 2.27
C ALA A 143 -20.69 14.08 2.09
N GLN A 144 -20.03 12.97 1.81
CA GLN A 144 -20.69 11.71 1.49
C GLN A 144 -21.28 11.05 2.74
N LYS A 145 -22.52 10.54 2.62
CA LYS A 145 -23.14 9.67 3.61
C LYS A 145 -22.90 8.22 3.22
N LEU A 146 -22.29 7.45 4.10
CA LEU A 146 -22.16 6.02 3.94
C LEU A 146 -23.51 5.32 4.20
N GLU A 147 -23.79 4.24 3.48
CA GLU A 147 -25.00 3.41 3.69
C GLU A 147 -25.06 2.84 5.11
N ARG A 148 -23.89 2.56 5.69
CA ARG A 148 -23.77 2.06 7.06
C ARG A 148 -22.81 2.96 7.85
N PRO A 149 -23.13 3.29 9.11
CA PRO A 149 -22.21 4.02 9.97
C PRO A 149 -20.88 3.27 10.09
N CYS A 150 -19.78 4.00 9.94
CA CYS A 150 -18.43 3.48 10.06
C CYS A 150 -17.73 4.20 11.22
N PHE A 151 -17.46 3.49 12.29
CA PHE A 151 -16.75 4.01 13.46
C PHE A 151 -15.41 3.32 13.59
N PRO A 152 -14.31 4.06 13.78
CA PRO A 152 -13.05 3.45 14.18
C PRO A 152 -13.19 2.80 15.57
N ALA A 153 -12.47 1.70 15.79
CA ALA A 153 -12.43 1.07 17.11
C ALA A 153 -11.93 2.11 18.15
N GLY A 154 -12.59 2.16 19.31
CA GLY A 154 -12.26 3.08 20.39
C GLY A 154 -12.90 4.48 20.29
N VAL A 155 -13.65 4.80 19.23
CA VAL A 155 -14.48 6.00 19.20
C VAL A 155 -15.67 5.77 20.12
N ILE A 156 -15.68 6.48 21.25
CA ILE A 156 -16.87 6.61 22.08
C ILE A 156 -17.82 7.54 21.33
N VAL A 157 -18.99 7.04 20.99
CA VAL A 157 -20.03 7.87 20.37
C VAL A 157 -20.51 8.86 21.41
N SER A 158 -19.94 10.06 21.40
CA SER A 158 -20.29 11.12 22.37
C SER A 158 -21.76 11.52 22.29
N TYR A 159 -22.44 11.21 21.20
CA TYR A 159 -23.89 11.36 21.04
C TYR A 159 -24.68 10.69 22.19
N ALA A 160 -24.30 9.47 22.59
CA ALA A 160 -24.97 8.79 23.72
C ALA A 160 -24.76 9.51 25.07
N ALA A 161 -23.66 10.26 25.18
CA ALA A 161 -23.32 11.02 26.39
C ALA A 161 -23.84 12.45 26.39
N THR A 162 -24.00 13.09 25.22
CA THR A 162 -24.35 14.51 25.09
C THR A 162 -25.77 14.76 24.58
N GLY A 163 -26.41 13.76 23.96
CA GLY A 163 -27.73 13.92 23.31
C GLY A 163 -27.69 14.85 22.07
N ASP A 164 -26.52 15.26 21.61
CA ASP A 164 -26.38 16.21 20.50
C ASP A 164 -26.63 15.51 19.16
N GLU A 165 -27.77 15.80 18.53
CA GLU A 165 -28.17 15.23 17.25
C GLU A 165 -27.25 15.60 16.05
N ARG A 166 -26.37 16.60 16.21
CA ARG A 166 -25.41 17.02 15.20
C ARG A 166 -24.24 16.03 15.04
N ILE A 167 -24.13 15.06 15.95
CA ILE A 167 -23.08 14.03 15.97
C ILE A 167 -23.56 12.72 15.33
N LYS A 168 -24.73 12.71 14.72
CA LYS A 168 -25.26 11.54 13.98
C LYS A 168 -24.53 11.28 12.70
#